data_fba80b2311f2c510c1a3134a11eef267
#
_entry.id   fba80b2311f2c510c1a3134a11eef267
#
_cell.length_a   1.000
_cell.length_b   1.000
_cell.length_c   1.000
_cell.angle_alpha   90.00
_cell.angle_beta   90.00
_cell.angle_gamma   90.00
#
_symmetry.space_group_name_H-M   'P 1'
#
loop_
_entity.id
_entity.type
_entity.pdbx_description
1 polymer ?
#
loop_
_entity_poly.entity_id
_entity_poly.type
_entity_poly.pdbx_seq_one_letter_code
_entity_poly.pdbx_strand_id
1 'polypeptide(L)'
;HGTIELAKIISDCGVPDGVINVCPGSGEEAGDALVKNKKIAKISFTGSSIVGKSIVRNSSDNLTKLSLELGGKAPNIIFDDANLGSCLEANLRGGFFNQGENCTAVTRLFVHKKIYNKFISLYKKRIAEINMDEPDKNNTEMGSLISKAHLKKVTSCVDKSIKQGSKIIFQGKIKKGLNGHYFPPTLIEISDTKNILFKEEVFGPVVAIMKFDDENT
;
A
#
# COMPACT_ATOMS: atom_id res chain seq x y z
N HIS A 1 -6.65 18.86 3.16
CA HIS A 1 -6.43 20.17 2.53
C HIS A 1 -6.44 20.06 0.98
N GLY A 2 -5.69 19.15 0.35
CA GLY A 2 -5.57 19.07 -1.10
C GLY A 2 -6.90 18.99 -1.87
N THR A 3 -7.87 18.21 -1.37
CA THR A 3 -9.19 18.11 -2.00
C THR A 3 -9.98 19.43 -1.95
N ILE A 4 -9.83 20.22 -0.90
CA ILE A 4 -10.48 21.54 -0.78
C ILE A 4 -9.84 22.53 -1.74
N GLU A 5 -8.51 22.53 -1.87
CA GLU A 5 -7.81 23.39 -2.84
C GLU A 5 -8.19 23.01 -4.28
N LEU A 6 -8.31 21.72 -4.57
CA LEU A 6 -8.81 21.26 -5.87
C LEU A 6 -10.23 21.77 -6.15
N ALA A 7 -11.13 21.78 -5.16
CA ALA A 7 -12.48 22.32 -5.30
C ALA A 7 -12.48 23.82 -5.64
N LYS A 8 -11.57 24.60 -5.02
CA LYS A 8 -11.41 26.04 -5.36
C LYS A 8 -10.94 26.21 -6.81
N ILE A 9 -9.91 25.45 -7.24
CA ILE A 9 -9.41 25.50 -8.61
C ILE A 9 -10.52 25.16 -9.62
N ILE A 10 -11.35 24.16 -9.34
CA ILE A 10 -12.49 23.77 -10.18
C ILE A 10 -13.49 24.92 -10.32
N SER A 11 -13.82 25.60 -9.21
CA SER A 11 -14.69 26.77 -9.21
C SER A 11 -14.07 27.93 -10.01
N ASP A 12 -12.79 28.21 -9.82
CA ASP A 12 -12.06 29.28 -10.53
C ASP A 12 -11.98 29.02 -12.05
N CYS A 13 -12.01 27.75 -12.46
CA CYS A 13 -12.09 27.35 -13.87
C CYS A 13 -13.48 27.50 -14.51
N GLY A 14 -14.46 28.00 -13.75
CA GLY A 14 -15.81 28.30 -14.27
C GLY A 14 -16.75 27.08 -14.33
N VAL A 15 -16.46 26.01 -13.60
CA VAL A 15 -17.42 24.90 -13.45
C VAL A 15 -18.65 25.42 -12.69
N PRO A 16 -19.88 25.27 -13.19
CA PRO A 16 -21.08 25.79 -12.55
C PRO A 16 -21.27 25.23 -11.12
N ASP A 17 -21.79 26.06 -10.24
CA ASP A 17 -22.08 25.66 -8.85
C ASP A 17 -23.03 24.46 -8.80
N GLY A 18 -22.73 23.52 -7.90
CA GLY A 18 -23.53 22.31 -7.72
C GLY A 18 -23.15 21.12 -8.61
N VAL A 19 -22.34 21.33 -9.67
CA VAL A 19 -21.83 20.23 -10.51
C VAL A 19 -20.84 19.34 -9.75
N ILE A 20 -19.93 19.96 -8.98
CA ILE A 20 -18.98 19.27 -8.11
C ILE A 20 -19.13 19.82 -6.71
N ASN A 21 -19.36 18.92 -5.74
CA ASN A 21 -19.54 19.28 -4.34
C ASN A 21 -18.57 18.47 -3.49
N VAL A 22 -17.82 19.14 -2.60
CA VAL A 22 -16.88 18.50 -1.70
C VAL A 22 -17.42 18.58 -0.27
N CYS A 23 -17.71 17.42 0.33
CA CYS A 23 -18.21 17.29 1.68
C CYS A 23 -17.15 16.61 2.56
N PRO A 24 -16.22 17.37 3.16
CA PRO A 24 -15.22 16.81 4.04
C PRO A 24 -15.85 16.31 5.33
N GLY A 25 -15.34 15.17 5.84
CA GLY A 25 -15.85 14.57 7.07
C GLY A 25 -15.25 13.19 7.30
N SER A 26 -15.62 12.58 8.42
CA SER A 26 -15.23 11.19 8.68
C SER A 26 -15.98 10.23 7.75
N GLY A 27 -15.38 9.07 7.47
CA GLY A 27 -16.04 8.01 6.71
C GLY A 27 -17.30 7.49 7.41
N GLU A 28 -17.29 7.50 8.75
CA GLU A 28 -18.41 7.02 9.59
C GLU A 28 -19.60 7.98 9.61
N GLU A 29 -19.36 9.28 9.42
CA GLU A 29 -20.42 10.30 9.42
C GLU A 29 -20.79 10.71 8.00
N ALA A 30 -19.90 11.45 7.32
CA ALA A 30 -20.17 11.99 5.99
C ALA A 30 -20.27 10.88 4.91
N GLY A 31 -19.36 9.90 4.95
CA GLY A 31 -19.37 8.77 4.02
C GLY A 31 -20.61 7.90 4.16
N ASP A 32 -20.96 7.51 5.37
CA ASP A 32 -22.11 6.65 5.65
C ASP A 32 -23.44 7.36 5.29
N ALA A 33 -23.55 8.66 5.58
CA ALA A 33 -24.72 9.46 5.20
C ALA A 33 -24.91 9.52 3.68
N LEU A 34 -23.83 9.65 2.91
CA LEU A 34 -23.89 9.59 1.44
C LEU A 34 -24.30 8.22 0.95
N VAL A 35 -23.71 7.14 1.49
CA VAL A 35 -24.02 5.75 1.07
C VAL A 35 -25.47 5.39 1.28
N LYS A 36 -26.09 5.84 2.37
CA LYS A 36 -27.49 5.56 2.71
C LYS A 36 -28.49 6.48 2.02
N ASN A 37 -28.04 7.54 1.35
CA ASN A 37 -28.94 8.52 0.79
C ASN A 37 -29.59 8.02 -0.51
N LYS A 38 -30.93 7.97 -0.53
CA LYS A 38 -31.74 7.49 -1.66
C LYS A 38 -31.60 8.29 -2.96
N LYS A 39 -31.06 9.51 -2.88
CA LYS A 39 -30.85 10.38 -4.05
C LYS A 39 -29.50 10.08 -4.76
N ILE A 40 -28.64 9.23 -4.20
CA ILE A 40 -27.36 8.86 -4.80
C ILE A 40 -27.58 7.76 -5.82
N ALA A 41 -27.36 8.06 -7.08
CA ALA A 41 -27.55 7.12 -8.19
C ALA A 41 -26.39 6.13 -8.36
N LYS A 42 -25.16 6.55 -8.01
CA LYS A 42 -23.95 5.71 -8.10
C LYS A 42 -22.94 6.12 -7.04
N ILE A 43 -22.28 5.12 -6.48
CA ILE A 43 -21.13 5.29 -5.56
C ILE A 43 -19.89 4.71 -6.25
N SER A 44 -18.83 5.51 -6.36
CA SER A 44 -17.48 5.06 -6.68
C SER A 44 -16.63 5.20 -5.44
N PHE A 45 -16.01 4.11 -5.01
CA PHE A 45 -15.25 4.06 -3.74
C PHE A 45 -13.91 3.37 -3.96
N THR A 46 -12.86 3.99 -3.42
CA THR A 46 -11.54 3.38 -3.30
C THR A 46 -11.15 3.31 -1.83
N GLY A 47 -10.77 2.13 -1.34
CA GLY A 47 -10.36 1.96 0.05
C GLY A 47 -10.32 0.50 0.51
N SER A 48 -10.48 0.26 1.81
CA SER A 48 -10.36 -1.09 2.36
C SER A 48 -11.55 -1.99 1.99
N SER A 49 -11.29 -3.30 1.86
CA SER A 49 -12.33 -4.30 1.61
C SER A 49 -13.41 -4.34 2.71
N ILE A 50 -13.05 -3.98 3.96
CA ILE A 50 -14.01 -3.91 5.08
C ILE A 50 -15.03 -2.81 4.81
N VAL A 51 -14.56 -1.62 4.44
CA VAL A 51 -15.44 -0.48 4.12
C VAL A 51 -16.24 -0.76 2.86
N GLY A 52 -15.62 -1.33 1.80
CA GLY A 52 -16.33 -1.74 0.58
C GLY A 52 -17.51 -2.68 0.87
N LYS A 53 -17.31 -3.69 1.72
CA LYS A 53 -18.40 -4.59 2.17
C LYS A 53 -19.49 -3.85 2.93
N SER A 54 -19.14 -2.85 3.74
CA SER A 54 -20.11 -2.00 4.44
C SER A 54 -20.93 -1.17 3.45
N ILE A 55 -20.30 -0.60 2.44
CA ILE A 55 -20.98 0.16 1.37
C ILE A 55 -21.98 -0.74 0.64
N VAL A 56 -21.61 -1.96 0.26
CA VAL A 56 -22.52 -2.92 -0.39
C VAL A 56 -23.76 -3.17 0.46
N ARG A 57 -23.58 -3.42 1.75
CA ARG A 57 -24.72 -3.67 2.66
C ARG A 57 -25.63 -2.46 2.80
N ASN A 58 -25.03 -1.27 3.02
CA ASN A 58 -25.77 -0.06 3.34
C ASN A 58 -26.45 0.59 2.10
N SER A 59 -26.03 0.22 0.90
CA SER A 59 -26.62 0.71 -0.37
C SER A 59 -27.62 -0.26 -1.00
N SER A 60 -27.79 -1.47 -0.43
CA SER A 60 -28.61 -2.52 -1.01
C SER A 60 -30.10 -2.14 -1.11
N ASP A 61 -30.66 -1.47 -0.10
CA ASP A 61 -32.07 -1.07 -0.08
C ASP A 61 -32.43 -0.08 -1.19
N ASN A 62 -31.45 0.67 -1.69
CA ASN A 62 -31.65 1.67 -2.73
C ASN A 62 -31.25 1.14 -4.13
N LEU A 63 -30.72 -0.07 -4.22
CA LEU A 63 -30.13 -0.64 -5.46
C LEU A 63 -29.12 0.30 -6.12
N THR A 64 -28.36 1.07 -5.31
CA THR A 64 -27.38 2.05 -5.80
C THR A 64 -26.28 1.34 -6.57
N LYS A 65 -25.95 1.84 -7.76
CA LYS A 65 -24.84 1.31 -8.57
C LYS A 65 -23.51 1.52 -7.86
N LEU A 66 -22.66 0.48 -7.81
CA LEU A 66 -21.36 0.53 -7.14
C LEU A 66 -20.22 0.30 -8.12
N SER A 67 -19.13 1.06 -7.93
CA SER A 67 -17.82 0.79 -8.49
C SER A 67 -16.83 0.79 -7.32
N LEU A 68 -16.23 -0.35 -7.03
CA LEU A 68 -15.39 -0.55 -5.84
C LEU A 68 -13.97 -0.91 -6.25
N GLU A 69 -13.02 -0.04 -5.89
CA GLU A 69 -11.59 -0.27 -5.99
C GLU A 69 -11.05 -0.56 -4.60
N LEU A 70 -10.62 -1.79 -4.37
CA LEU A 70 -10.28 -2.29 -3.04
C LEU A 70 -8.82 -2.73 -2.98
N GLY A 71 -8.32 -2.94 -1.76
CA GLY A 71 -6.98 -3.42 -1.52
C GLY A 71 -6.72 -4.82 -2.08
N GLY A 72 -5.46 -5.17 -2.19
CA GLY A 72 -5.02 -6.44 -2.74
C GLY A 72 -3.75 -6.98 -2.10
N LYS A 73 -3.32 -8.14 -2.60
CA LYS A 73 -2.05 -8.81 -2.26
C LYS A 73 -1.36 -9.22 -3.54
N ALA A 74 -0.86 -8.23 -4.30
CA ALA A 74 -0.23 -8.47 -5.59
C ALA A 74 1.03 -9.35 -5.44
N PRO A 75 1.11 -10.51 -6.15
CA PRO A 75 2.33 -11.29 -6.25
C PRO A 75 3.23 -10.76 -7.35
N ASN A 76 4.53 -10.90 -7.17
CA ASN A 76 5.51 -10.85 -8.24
C ASN A 76 6.35 -12.13 -8.20
N ILE A 77 6.46 -12.82 -9.33
CA ILE A 77 7.10 -14.12 -9.44
C ILE A 77 8.30 -13.98 -10.38
N ILE A 78 9.49 -14.30 -9.88
CA ILE A 78 10.75 -14.14 -10.60
C ILE A 78 11.36 -15.53 -10.85
N PHE A 79 11.32 -15.97 -12.10
CA PHE A 79 11.94 -17.21 -12.56
C PHE A 79 13.46 -17.07 -12.77
N ASP A 80 14.16 -18.17 -12.92
CA ASP A 80 15.62 -18.20 -12.99
C ASP A 80 16.20 -17.63 -14.29
N ASP A 81 15.40 -17.50 -15.34
CA ASP A 81 15.73 -16.88 -16.62
C ASP A 81 15.44 -15.37 -16.69
N ALA A 82 14.85 -14.80 -15.62
CA ALA A 82 14.46 -13.39 -15.60
C ALA A 82 15.66 -12.44 -15.63
N ASN A 83 15.49 -11.27 -16.28
CA ASN A 83 16.48 -10.19 -16.23
C ASN A 83 16.50 -9.55 -14.84
N LEU A 84 17.53 -9.87 -14.05
CA LEU A 84 17.64 -9.42 -12.67
C LEU A 84 17.67 -7.90 -12.52
N GLY A 85 18.29 -7.16 -13.44
CA GLY A 85 18.34 -5.69 -13.40
C GLY A 85 16.92 -5.09 -13.47
N SER A 86 16.16 -5.49 -14.47
CA SER A 86 14.76 -5.04 -14.63
C SER A 86 13.89 -5.48 -13.44
N CYS A 87 14.07 -6.71 -12.93
CA CYS A 87 13.35 -7.21 -11.78
C CYS A 87 13.63 -6.39 -10.51
N LEU A 88 14.89 -6.00 -10.27
CA LEU A 88 15.26 -5.22 -9.10
C LEU A 88 14.56 -3.85 -9.11
N GLU A 89 14.61 -3.11 -10.22
CA GLU A 89 13.98 -1.79 -10.33
C GLU A 89 12.45 -1.87 -10.25
N ALA A 90 11.84 -2.85 -10.92
CA ALA A 90 10.40 -3.07 -10.86
C ALA A 90 9.92 -3.40 -9.43
N ASN A 91 10.67 -4.24 -8.69
CA ASN A 91 10.33 -4.59 -7.32
C ASN A 91 10.63 -3.47 -6.32
N LEU A 92 11.69 -2.68 -6.55
CA LEU A 92 11.97 -1.49 -5.75
C LEU A 92 10.79 -0.52 -5.83
N ARG A 93 10.41 -0.16 -7.05
CA ARG A 93 9.26 0.72 -7.30
C ARG A 93 7.95 0.09 -6.83
N GLY A 94 7.70 -1.17 -7.17
CA GLY A 94 6.46 -1.87 -6.81
C GLY A 94 6.27 -2.05 -5.31
N GLY A 95 7.33 -2.21 -4.53
CA GLY A 95 7.25 -2.44 -3.09
C GLY A 95 7.32 -1.19 -2.22
N PHE A 96 8.00 -0.13 -2.70
CA PHE A 96 8.34 1.02 -1.85
C PHE A 96 7.86 2.37 -2.37
N PHE A 97 7.39 2.46 -3.62
CA PHE A 97 6.77 3.67 -4.15
C PHE A 97 5.62 4.13 -3.23
N ASN A 98 5.54 5.43 -2.99
CA ASN A 98 4.56 6.02 -2.08
C ASN A 98 4.52 5.34 -0.70
N GLN A 99 5.68 5.04 -0.12
CA GLN A 99 5.85 4.35 1.18
C GLN A 99 5.17 2.96 1.22
N GLY A 100 4.89 2.33 0.07
CA GLY A 100 4.10 1.11 -0.01
C GLY A 100 2.60 1.30 0.29
N GLU A 101 2.14 2.54 0.43
CA GLU A 101 0.72 2.91 0.56
C GLU A 101 0.07 2.95 -0.83
N ASN A 102 0.03 1.80 -1.50
CA ASN A 102 -0.46 1.64 -2.87
C ASN A 102 -1.22 0.32 -3.02
N CYS A 103 -2.42 0.36 -3.59
CA CYS A 103 -3.26 -0.83 -3.81
C CYS A 103 -2.64 -1.85 -4.78
N THR A 104 -1.74 -1.40 -5.68
CA THR A 104 -0.99 -2.26 -6.61
C THR A 104 0.40 -2.64 -6.10
N ALA A 105 0.73 -2.34 -4.82
CA ALA A 105 2.05 -2.64 -4.27
C ALA A 105 2.38 -4.13 -4.36
N VAL A 106 3.60 -4.43 -4.80
CA VAL A 106 4.17 -5.79 -4.76
C VAL A 106 4.50 -6.14 -3.31
N THR A 107 3.59 -6.83 -2.66
CA THR A 107 3.71 -7.18 -1.25
C THR A 107 4.10 -8.63 -1.01
N ARG A 108 4.02 -9.48 -2.05
CA ARG A 108 4.45 -10.87 -2.05
C ARG A 108 5.41 -11.11 -3.20
N LEU A 109 6.68 -11.34 -2.88
CA LEU A 109 7.74 -11.57 -3.84
C LEU A 109 8.16 -13.04 -3.79
N PHE A 110 7.99 -13.74 -4.90
CA PHE A 110 8.43 -15.12 -5.06
C PHE A 110 9.67 -15.16 -5.95
N VAL A 111 10.74 -15.77 -5.46
CA VAL A 111 11.99 -15.83 -6.20
C VAL A 111 12.45 -17.27 -6.34
N HIS A 112 12.70 -17.70 -7.58
CA HIS A 112 13.17 -19.05 -7.88
C HIS A 112 14.48 -19.34 -7.13
N LYS A 113 14.58 -20.54 -6.54
CA LYS A 113 15.68 -20.93 -5.63
C LYS A 113 17.07 -20.74 -6.21
N LYS A 114 17.26 -20.99 -7.51
CA LYS A 114 18.57 -20.88 -8.17
C LYS A 114 19.14 -19.47 -8.15
N ILE A 115 18.29 -18.44 -8.19
CA ILE A 115 18.71 -17.03 -8.23
C ILE A 115 18.48 -16.29 -6.91
N TYR A 116 17.81 -16.91 -5.94
CA TYR A 116 17.37 -16.28 -4.69
C TYR A 116 18.49 -15.53 -3.97
N ASN A 117 19.61 -16.18 -3.68
CA ASN A 117 20.69 -15.56 -2.92
C ASN A 117 21.32 -14.37 -3.65
N LYS A 118 21.49 -14.48 -4.98
CA LYS A 118 21.99 -13.41 -5.83
C LYS A 118 21.01 -12.25 -5.84
N PHE A 119 19.72 -12.53 -6.06
CA PHE A 119 18.67 -11.52 -6.05
C PHE A 119 18.62 -10.77 -4.72
N ILE A 120 18.55 -11.47 -3.58
CA ILE A 120 18.53 -10.87 -2.25
C ILE A 120 19.73 -9.96 -2.00
N SER A 121 20.94 -10.41 -2.38
CA SER A 121 22.16 -9.60 -2.19
C SER A 121 22.07 -8.27 -2.94
N LEU A 122 21.60 -8.29 -4.19
CA LEU A 122 21.43 -7.10 -5.01
C LEU A 122 20.26 -6.23 -4.52
N TYR A 123 19.14 -6.86 -4.18
CA TYR A 123 17.94 -6.13 -3.76
C TYR A 123 18.15 -5.37 -2.44
N LYS A 124 18.86 -5.97 -1.47
CA LYS A 124 19.26 -5.28 -0.23
C LYS A 124 20.09 -4.02 -0.51
N LYS A 125 21.03 -4.07 -1.46
CA LYS A 125 21.81 -2.91 -1.85
C LYS A 125 20.92 -1.80 -2.40
N ARG A 126 20.01 -2.15 -3.31
CA ARG A 126 19.08 -1.17 -3.90
C ARG A 126 18.11 -0.58 -2.88
N ILE A 127 17.56 -1.39 -1.96
CA ILE A 127 16.69 -0.89 -0.88
C ILE A 127 17.46 0.05 0.06
N ALA A 128 18.76 -0.22 0.32
CA ALA A 128 19.60 0.61 1.18
C ALA A 128 19.87 2.00 0.60
N GLU A 129 19.74 2.18 -0.71
CA GLU A 129 19.92 3.44 -1.42
C GLU A 129 18.68 4.34 -1.37
N ILE A 130 17.51 3.82 -0.97
CA ILE A 130 16.27 4.63 -0.85
C ILE A 130 16.49 5.79 0.11
N ASN A 131 16.39 7.00 -0.42
CA ASN A 131 16.50 8.21 0.39
C ASN A 131 15.17 8.51 1.10
N MET A 132 15.12 8.17 2.38
CA MET A 132 13.99 8.50 3.25
C MET A 132 14.22 9.86 3.90
N ASP A 133 13.34 10.82 3.63
CA ASP A 133 13.47 12.18 4.16
C ASP A 133 12.08 12.88 4.23
N GLU A 134 12.08 14.17 4.58
CA GLU A 134 10.88 15.00 4.51
C GLU A 134 10.37 15.13 3.06
N PRO A 135 9.04 15.09 2.84
CA PRO A 135 8.48 14.98 1.49
C PRO A 135 8.67 16.23 0.61
N ASP A 136 9.01 17.38 1.20
CA ASP A 136 9.28 18.63 0.50
C ASP A 136 10.71 18.77 -0.03
N LYS A 137 11.60 17.84 0.30
CA LYS A 137 12.97 17.83 -0.22
C LYS A 137 13.05 17.15 -1.59
N ASN A 138 13.74 17.77 -2.53
CA ASN A 138 13.82 17.34 -3.94
C ASN A 138 14.30 15.89 -4.16
N ASN A 139 15.11 15.35 -3.27
CA ASN A 139 15.72 14.02 -3.42
C ASN A 139 15.01 12.96 -2.56
N THR A 140 13.86 13.26 -1.96
CA THR A 140 13.12 12.29 -1.16
C THR A 140 12.44 11.26 -2.05
N GLU A 141 12.78 10.00 -1.85
CA GLU A 141 12.16 8.87 -2.55
C GLU A 141 11.06 8.21 -1.71
N MET A 142 11.17 8.32 -0.37
CA MET A 142 10.18 7.75 0.55
C MET A 142 9.95 8.70 1.74
N GLY A 143 8.71 9.08 1.96
CA GLY A 143 8.27 9.98 3.02
C GLY A 143 7.69 9.26 4.23
N SER A 144 6.91 10.01 5.00
CA SER A 144 6.16 9.54 6.18
C SER A 144 4.89 8.80 5.78
N LEU A 145 4.50 7.80 6.54
CA LEU A 145 3.17 7.20 6.48
C LEU A 145 2.09 8.24 6.82
N ILE A 146 0.87 8.01 6.36
CA ILE A 146 -0.25 8.96 6.46
C ILE A 146 -0.62 9.33 7.92
N SER A 147 -0.40 8.43 8.90
CA SER A 147 -0.80 8.70 10.28
C SER A 147 -0.09 7.82 11.31
N LYS A 148 -0.12 8.27 12.59
CA LYS A 148 0.35 7.47 13.73
C LYS A 148 -0.40 6.15 13.90
N ALA A 149 -1.71 6.15 13.65
CA ALA A 149 -2.52 4.94 13.71
C ALA A 149 -2.07 3.94 12.64
N HIS A 150 -1.77 4.41 11.44
CA HIS A 150 -1.28 3.57 10.36
C HIS A 150 0.14 3.04 10.63
N LEU A 151 1.05 3.86 11.14
CA LEU A 151 2.36 3.40 11.59
C LEU A 151 2.23 2.26 12.62
N LYS A 152 1.31 2.40 13.59
CA LYS A 152 1.04 1.33 14.57
C LYS A 152 0.53 0.04 13.91
N LYS A 153 -0.34 0.16 12.90
CA LYS A 153 -0.84 -0.99 12.11
C LYS A 153 0.32 -1.71 11.42
N VAL A 154 1.15 -0.98 10.68
CA VAL A 154 2.31 -1.54 9.95
C VAL A 154 3.27 -2.24 10.91
N THR A 155 3.64 -1.57 12.00
CA THR A 155 4.51 -2.14 13.05
C THR A 155 3.91 -3.44 13.61
N SER A 156 2.62 -3.42 13.98
CA SER A 156 1.94 -4.60 14.52
C SER A 156 1.89 -5.77 13.54
N CYS A 157 1.74 -5.51 12.24
CA CYS A 157 1.79 -6.56 11.22
C CYS A 157 3.18 -7.21 11.14
N VAL A 158 4.24 -6.40 11.17
CA VAL A 158 5.62 -6.90 11.18
C VAL A 158 5.90 -7.71 12.43
N ASP A 159 5.56 -7.19 13.61
CA ASP A 159 5.77 -7.90 14.90
C ASP A 159 5.03 -9.24 14.93
N LYS A 160 3.79 -9.29 14.44
CA LYS A 160 3.03 -10.55 14.34
C LYS A 160 3.69 -11.54 13.39
N SER A 161 4.19 -11.07 12.25
CA SER A 161 4.90 -11.91 11.30
C SER A 161 6.16 -12.53 11.91
N ILE A 162 6.95 -11.73 12.64
CA ILE A 162 8.14 -12.22 13.34
C ILE A 162 7.77 -13.27 14.39
N LYS A 163 6.72 -13.04 15.17
CA LYS A 163 6.20 -14.04 16.13
C LYS A 163 5.73 -15.34 15.45
N GLN A 164 5.38 -15.28 14.18
CA GLN A 164 5.04 -16.44 13.34
C GLN A 164 6.27 -17.09 12.68
N GLY A 165 7.49 -16.73 13.09
CA GLY A 165 8.74 -17.36 12.64
C GLY A 165 9.40 -16.74 11.41
N SER A 166 8.92 -15.56 10.94
CA SER A 166 9.55 -14.84 9.84
C SER A 166 10.85 -14.17 10.24
N LYS A 167 11.71 -13.87 9.25
CA LYS A 167 12.99 -13.21 9.46
C LYS A 167 13.06 -11.90 8.72
N ILE A 168 13.38 -10.81 9.43
CA ILE A 168 13.79 -9.57 8.77
C ILE A 168 15.14 -9.82 8.12
N ILE A 169 15.20 -9.82 6.79
CA ILE A 169 16.45 -10.00 6.04
C ILE A 169 17.07 -8.67 5.63
N PHE A 170 16.28 -7.60 5.65
CA PHE A 170 16.75 -6.22 5.54
C PHE A 170 15.76 -5.27 6.17
N GLN A 171 16.28 -4.25 6.84
CA GLN A 171 15.51 -3.09 7.30
C GLN A 171 16.37 -1.84 7.16
N GLY A 172 15.84 -0.81 6.49
CA GLY A 172 16.48 0.48 6.35
C GLY A 172 16.60 1.23 7.68
N LYS A 173 17.17 2.41 7.63
CA LYS A 173 17.34 3.28 8.81
C LYS A 173 16.54 4.55 8.63
N ILE A 174 15.88 5.00 9.69
CA ILE A 174 15.23 6.31 9.75
C ILE A 174 16.30 7.33 10.15
N LYS A 175 16.41 8.43 9.42
CA LYS A 175 17.30 9.55 9.77
C LYS A 175 16.84 10.18 11.08
N LYS A 176 17.78 10.62 11.90
CA LYS A 176 17.46 11.36 13.12
C LYS A 176 16.87 12.74 12.78
N GLY A 177 15.92 13.19 13.58
CA GLY A 177 15.35 14.53 13.46
C GLY A 177 14.17 14.65 12.48
N LEU A 178 13.77 13.57 11.79
CA LEU A 178 12.59 13.58 10.95
C LEU A 178 11.33 13.71 11.80
N ASN A 179 10.44 14.63 11.42
CA ASN A 179 9.15 14.82 12.06
C ASN A 179 8.05 14.13 11.21
N GLY A 180 7.46 13.06 11.73
CA GLY A 180 6.43 12.30 11.01
C GLY A 180 6.33 10.85 11.47
N HIS A 181 5.59 10.05 10.71
CA HIS A 181 5.28 8.66 11.01
C HIS A 181 6.06 7.71 10.11
N TYR A 182 7.38 7.77 10.21
CA TYR A 182 8.27 7.00 9.35
C TYR A 182 8.34 5.54 9.75
N PHE A 183 8.26 4.65 8.76
CA PHE A 183 8.58 3.24 8.87
C PHE A 183 9.65 2.89 7.83
N PRO A 184 10.75 2.21 8.21
CA PRO A 184 11.85 1.96 7.28
C PRO A 184 11.46 0.90 6.22
N PRO A 185 12.01 0.98 4.99
CA PRO A 185 11.81 -0.06 4.00
C PRO A 185 12.31 -1.39 4.53
N THR A 186 11.42 -2.39 4.53
CA THR A 186 11.67 -3.66 5.23
C THR A 186 11.40 -4.84 4.30
N LEU A 187 12.35 -5.77 4.23
CA LEU A 187 12.25 -7.03 3.50
C LEU A 187 12.22 -8.18 4.51
N ILE A 188 11.18 -9.01 4.44
CA ILE A 188 10.93 -10.09 5.40
C ILE A 188 10.82 -11.42 4.66
N GLU A 189 11.68 -12.37 5.01
CA GLU A 189 11.56 -13.74 4.52
C GLU A 189 10.47 -14.48 5.29
N ILE A 190 9.54 -15.06 4.56
CA ILE A 190 8.46 -15.90 5.08
C ILE A 190 8.56 -17.30 4.46
N SER A 191 8.22 -18.32 5.22
CA SER A 191 8.25 -19.73 4.78
C SER A 191 6.89 -20.40 4.77
N ASP A 192 5.86 -19.70 5.26
CA ASP A 192 4.51 -20.26 5.38
C ASP A 192 3.47 -19.27 4.84
N THR A 193 2.58 -19.78 3.98
CA THR A 193 1.45 -19.04 3.43
C THR A 193 0.39 -18.68 4.48
N LYS A 194 0.45 -19.26 5.68
CA LYS A 194 -0.39 -18.87 6.83
C LYS A 194 0.08 -17.60 7.51
N ASN A 195 1.30 -17.14 7.21
CA ASN A 195 1.85 -15.90 7.77
C ASN A 195 0.96 -14.70 7.47
N ILE A 196 0.88 -13.77 8.44
CA ILE A 196 0.05 -12.56 8.30
C ILE A 196 0.45 -11.71 7.09
N LEU A 197 1.75 -11.61 6.79
CA LEU A 197 2.25 -10.85 5.63
C LEU A 197 1.91 -11.51 4.29
N PHE A 198 1.57 -12.79 4.28
CA PHE A 198 1.05 -13.45 3.09
C PHE A 198 -0.43 -13.11 2.84
N LYS A 199 -1.22 -12.97 3.91
CA LYS A 199 -2.68 -12.83 3.86
C LYS A 199 -3.18 -11.39 3.91
N GLU A 200 -2.60 -10.58 4.81
CA GLU A 200 -3.09 -9.24 5.10
C GLU A 200 -2.36 -8.16 4.29
N GLU A 201 -3.10 -7.19 3.83
CA GLU A 201 -2.56 -5.99 3.21
C GLU A 201 -1.98 -5.06 4.29
N VAL A 202 -0.66 -4.94 4.30
CA VAL A 202 0.05 -4.07 5.27
C VAL A 202 -0.18 -2.59 4.94
N PHE A 203 -0.16 -2.24 3.65
CA PHE A 203 -0.25 -0.88 3.12
C PHE A 203 0.88 0.01 3.64
N GLY A 204 2.11 -0.48 3.54
CA GLY A 204 3.33 0.16 4.06
C GLY A 204 4.58 -0.43 3.42
N PRO A 205 5.78 0.10 3.70
CA PRO A 205 7.02 -0.27 3.02
C PRO A 205 7.58 -1.62 3.51
N VAL A 206 6.77 -2.66 3.39
CA VAL A 206 7.06 -4.03 3.84
C VAL A 206 6.80 -5.01 2.71
N VAL A 207 7.86 -5.68 2.25
CA VAL A 207 7.79 -6.72 1.22
C VAL A 207 8.08 -8.07 1.86
N ALA A 208 7.14 -9.01 1.71
CA ALA A 208 7.36 -10.41 2.07
C ALA A 208 7.98 -11.16 0.90
N ILE A 209 9.01 -11.95 1.16
CA ILE A 209 9.68 -12.75 0.14
C ILE A 209 9.69 -14.22 0.48
N MET A 210 9.48 -15.06 -0.53
CA MET A 210 9.52 -16.52 -0.46
C MET A 210 10.38 -17.10 -1.57
N LYS A 211 10.96 -18.27 -1.29
CA LYS A 211 11.59 -19.11 -2.32
C LYS A 211 10.52 -20.02 -2.92
N PHE A 212 10.66 -20.34 -4.21
CA PHE A 212 9.94 -21.43 -4.83
C PHE A 212 10.88 -22.27 -5.72
N ASP A 213 10.50 -23.49 -5.99
CA ASP A 213 11.32 -24.47 -6.71
C ASP A 213 10.88 -24.64 -8.18
N ASP A 214 9.58 -24.73 -8.39
CA ASP A 214 8.94 -24.89 -9.70
C ASP A 214 7.49 -24.38 -9.66
N GLU A 215 6.81 -24.43 -10.80
CA GLU A 215 5.44 -23.91 -10.96
C GLU A 215 4.39 -24.71 -10.16
N ASN A 216 4.73 -25.89 -9.65
CA ASN A 216 3.83 -26.76 -8.89
C ASN A 216 3.98 -26.54 -7.37
N THR A 217 4.94 -25.71 -6.95
CA THR A 217 5.18 -25.36 -5.56
C THR A 217 4.33 -24.19 -5.13
#